data_b9d1f607df615272cac6df14ea540c96
#
_entry.id   b9d1f607df615272cac6df14ea540c96
#
_cell.length_a   1.000
_cell.length_b   1.000
_cell.length_c   1.000
_cell.angle_alpha   90.00
_cell.angle_beta   90.00
_cell.angle_gamma   90.00
#
_symmetry.space_group_name_H-M   'P 1'
#
loop_
_entity.id
_entity.type
_entity.pdbx_description
1 polymer ?
#
loop_
_entity_poly.entity_id
_entity_poly.type
_entity_poly.pdbx_seq_one_letter_code
_entity_poly.pdbx_strand_id
1 'polypeptide(L)'
;MKKSKISNNLQKIWVALIFSAPVALFFSYHPVISLGSSEQMNFEFSIAEIWLMLFSLVSLINLKDFLKFYGKKLFLFAAFPAYAALSLLWSPNRLRALLTLGLLSLLIFAALNIYYYLRTHKAKLPLLQKVLVLSAIGFSLFCWLQCILDVFGVSRNLTGLCQGCVYSTFGFPHPNGFAIEPQFAGNLLLVPTLLVIYDLITKKYLFKTPASQAVAAIFLATTVFITFSRGAIYALIIGLGLIFLSQFPVIKHNRKKSNKSAWLIVPIVLASFLISLTFQGIFSAVSPTSDTFWTGVSKSIHQLSLGKIDLRPTEIKEPQAENPAESSPSSDIKAENSAEPIPSPSPKTENVSIFSGYVEQSSAFRSQLTKDALDIWNDSPKNLLFGTGLGSAGIKLLEKDPELGIEKEIVQNQYASILLELGLVGFLLAAATIIFIIYQIRPNALLGFTLVALSFTLFFFGGLPNALHVYLFPILLTDPGIKRSRRHKQ
;
A
#
# COMPACT_ATOMS: atom_id res chain seq x y z
N MET A 1 -3.10 -6.50 45.86
CA MET A 1 -3.79 -7.61 45.19
C MET A 1 -2.80 -8.36 44.30
N LYS A 2 -2.51 -9.64 44.55
CA LYS A 2 -1.71 -10.52 43.67
C LYS A 2 -2.48 -10.69 42.35
N LYS A 3 -1.93 -10.19 41.23
CA LYS A 3 -2.48 -10.48 39.88
C LYS A 3 -2.58 -12.00 39.75
N SER A 4 -3.71 -12.51 39.26
CA SER A 4 -3.89 -13.93 39.03
C SER A 4 -2.87 -14.44 38.00
N LYS A 5 -2.46 -15.70 38.06
CA LYS A 5 -1.52 -16.34 37.11
C LYS A 5 -2.04 -16.20 35.67
N ILE A 6 -3.36 -16.25 35.48
CA ILE A 6 -4.04 -16.05 34.19
C ILE A 6 -3.79 -14.63 33.64
N SER A 7 -3.95 -13.60 34.47
CA SER A 7 -3.69 -12.20 34.07
C SER A 7 -2.24 -11.98 33.63
N ASN A 8 -1.28 -12.64 34.27
CA ASN A 8 0.13 -12.53 33.88
C ASN A 8 0.41 -13.20 32.54
N ASN A 9 -0.22 -14.34 32.24
CA ASN A 9 -0.05 -15.01 30.95
C ASN A 9 -0.69 -14.21 29.81
N LEU A 10 -1.90 -13.68 30.00
CA LEU A 10 -2.54 -12.81 29.01
C LEU A 10 -1.72 -11.55 28.74
N GLN A 11 -1.09 -10.98 29.75
CA GLN A 11 -0.20 -9.82 29.58
C GLN A 11 1.03 -10.17 28.71
N LYS A 12 1.60 -11.38 28.89
CA LYS A 12 2.70 -11.86 28.02
C LYS A 12 2.25 -12.04 26.57
N ILE A 13 1.06 -12.62 26.37
CA ILE A 13 0.46 -12.77 25.04
C ILE A 13 0.22 -11.41 24.38
N TRP A 14 -0.33 -10.44 25.12
CA TRP A 14 -0.53 -9.07 24.62
C TRP A 14 0.77 -8.44 24.13
N VAL A 15 1.84 -8.53 24.93
CA VAL A 15 3.18 -8.04 24.53
C VAL A 15 3.70 -8.79 23.32
N ALA A 16 3.56 -10.12 23.26
CA ALA A 16 3.98 -10.92 22.12
C ALA A 16 3.24 -10.51 20.84
N LEU A 17 1.94 -10.23 20.91
CA LEU A 17 1.15 -9.74 19.78
C LEU A 17 1.61 -8.35 19.32
N ILE A 18 2.02 -7.45 20.21
CA ILE A 18 2.63 -6.17 19.81
C ILE A 18 3.92 -6.38 19.01
N PHE A 19 4.78 -7.31 19.47
CA PHE A 19 6.03 -7.61 18.77
C PHE A 19 5.83 -8.40 17.48
N SER A 20 4.74 -9.13 17.32
CA SER A 20 4.38 -9.80 16.06
C SER A 20 3.71 -8.87 15.05
N ALA A 21 3.22 -7.69 15.45
CA ALA A 21 2.59 -6.74 14.55
C ALA A 21 3.41 -6.44 13.27
N PRO A 22 4.71 -6.09 13.38
CA PRO A 22 5.51 -5.82 12.19
C PRO A 22 5.67 -7.02 11.25
N VAL A 23 5.51 -8.24 11.76
CA VAL A 23 5.53 -9.46 10.93
C VAL A 23 4.16 -9.68 10.29
N ALA A 24 3.10 -9.71 11.11
CA ALA A 24 1.75 -10.00 10.66
C ALA A 24 1.25 -9.03 9.59
N LEU A 25 1.60 -7.75 9.69
CA LEU A 25 1.17 -6.73 8.75
C LEU A 25 1.75 -6.88 7.34
N PHE A 26 2.86 -7.62 7.16
CA PHE A 26 3.34 -7.96 5.81
C PHE A 26 2.46 -9.02 5.13
N PHE A 27 1.59 -9.72 5.87
CA PHE A 27 0.58 -10.64 5.35
C PHE A 27 -0.80 -9.97 5.29
N SER A 28 -0.85 -8.71 4.81
CA SER A 28 -2.08 -7.92 4.79
C SER A 28 -3.10 -8.38 3.75
N TYR A 29 -2.67 -9.21 2.78
CA TYR A 29 -3.54 -9.65 1.68
C TYR A 29 -3.51 -11.16 1.46
N HIS A 30 -2.37 -11.82 1.63
CA HIS A 30 -2.23 -13.27 1.44
C HIS A 30 -1.46 -13.92 2.58
N PRO A 31 -1.71 -15.21 2.86
CA PRO A 31 -2.78 -16.05 2.32
C PRO A 31 -4.17 -15.59 2.78
N VAL A 32 -5.16 -15.81 1.92
CA VAL A 32 -6.56 -15.50 2.19
C VAL A 32 -7.23 -16.73 2.78
N ILE A 33 -8.01 -16.52 3.84
CA ILE A 33 -8.88 -17.52 4.44
C ILE A 33 -10.31 -17.15 4.06
N SER A 34 -10.89 -17.90 3.13
CA SER A 34 -12.28 -17.69 2.69
C SER A 34 -13.24 -18.43 3.60
N LEU A 35 -14.22 -17.74 4.13
CA LEU A 35 -15.31 -18.30 4.91
C LEU A 35 -16.62 -18.16 4.09
N GLY A 36 -17.01 -19.22 3.38
CA GLY A 36 -18.25 -19.28 2.64
C GLY A 36 -18.08 -19.65 1.17
N SER A 37 -19.14 -20.22 0.58
CA SER A 37 -19.15 -20.75 -0.79
C SER A 37 -19.98 -19.95 -1.78
N SER A 38 -20.66 -18.86 -1.37
CA SER A 38 -21.44 -18.02 -2.27
C SER A 38 -20.72 -16.74 -2.65
N GLU A 39 -20.82 -16.32 -3.90
CA GLU A 39 -20.24 -15.07 -4.41
C GLU A 39 -20.65 -13.83 -3.59
N GLN A 40 -21.84 -13.87 -2.99
CA GLN A 40 -22.38 -12.79 -2.15
C GLN A 40 -21.85 -12.79 -0.71
N MET A 41 -21.26 -13.90 -0.23
CA MET A 41 -20.84 -14.11 1.15
C MET A 41 -19.37 -14.54 1.28
N ASN A 42 -18.51 -14.28 0.31
CA ASN A 42 -17.10 -14.54 0.44
C ASN A 42 -16.46 -13.51 1.39
N PHE A 43 -16.27 -13.95 2.63
CA PHE A 43 -15.43 -13.23 3.57
C PHE A 43 -14.00 -13.72 3.44
N GLU A 44 -13.15 -12.85 2.98
CA GLU A 44 -11.73 -13.12 2.85
C GLU A 44 -10.98 -12.37 3.95
N PHE A 45 -10.28 -13.14 4.79
CA PHE A 45 -9.44 -12.57 5.84
C PHE A 45 -7.99 -12.90 5.56
N SER A 46 -7.15 -11.90 5.61
CA SER A 46 -5.70 -12.05 5.63
C SER A 46 -5.20 -12.39 7.04
N ILE A 47 -3.95 -12.86 7.15
CA ILE A 47 -3.30 -13.08 8.45
C ILE A 47 -3.25 -11.79 9.27
N ALA A 48 -3.04 -10.64 8.62
CA ALA A 48 -3.00 -9.35 9.31
C ALA A 48 -4.35 -8.98 9.96
N GLU A 49 -5.46 -9.28 9.31
CA GLU A 49 -6.80 -9.05 9.86
C GLU A 49 -7.13 -10.00 11.01
N ILE A 50 -6.75 -11.27 10.89
CA ILE A 50 -6.87 -12.23 11.99
C ILE A 50 -6.02 -11.77 13.19
N TRP A 51 -4.79 -11.35 12.93
CA TRP A 51 -3.93 -10.75 13.96
C TRP A 51 -4.60 -9.54 14.61
N LEU A 52 -5.20 -8.65 13.81
CA LEU A 52 -5.90 -7.46 14.29
C LEU A 52 -7.05 -7.82 15.25
N MET A 53 -7.85 -8.83 14.90
CA MET A 53 -8.95 -9.32 15.74
C MET A 53 -8.42 -9.91 17.05
N LEU A 54 -7.42 -10.80 16.99
CA LEU A 54 -6.82 -11.43 18.17
C LEU A 54 -6.14 -10.39 19.08
N PHE A 55 -5.39 -9.47 18.49
CA PHE A 55 -4.74 -8.39 19.24
C PHE A 55 -5.76 -7.50 19.94
N SER A 56 -6.84 -7.13 19.26
CA SER A 56 -7.90 -6.30 19.83
C SER A 56 -8.60 -7.02 20.98
N LEU A 57 -8.92 -8.32 20.81
CA LEU A 57 -9.54 -9.13 21.86
C LEU A 57 -8.64 -9.22 23.12
N VAL A 58 -7.37 -9.55 22.92
CA VAL A 58 -6.42 -9.66 24.06
C VAL A 58 -6.17 -8.29 24.70
N SER A 59 -6.23 -7.19 23.94
CA SER A 59 -6.04 -5.83 24.47
C SER A 59 -7.11 -5.40 25.47
N LEU A 60 -8.27 -6.05 25.49
CA LEU A 60 -9.32 -5.81 26.47
C LEU A 60 -8.87 -6.01 27.93
N ILE A 61 -7.84 -6.83 28.16
CA ILE A 61 -7.26 -7.02 29.51
C ILE A 61 -6.73 -5.71 30.12
N ASN A 62 -6.31 -4.78 29.25
CA ASN A 62 -5.78 -3.48 29.65
C ASN A 62 -6.82 -2.35 29.51
N LEU A 63 -8.08 -2.67 29.25
CA LEU A 63 -9.11 -1.69 28.92
C LEU A 63 -9.24 -0.58 30.00
N LYS A 64 -9.19 -0.94 31.27
CA LYS A 64 -9.28 0.02 32.37
C LYS A 64 -8.14 1.04 32.36
N ASP A 65 -6.90 0.57 32.16
CA ASP A 65 -5.73 1.44 32.13
C ASP A 65 -5.69 2.25 30.84
N PHE A 66 -6.11 1.67 29.72
CA PHE A 66 -6.29 2.30 28.43
C PHE A 66 -7.32 3.45 28.51
N LEU A 67 -8.50 3.22 29.07
CA LEU A 67 -9.53 4.25 29.26
C LEU A 67 -9.03 5.38 30.16
N LYS A 68 -8.31 5.06 31.23
CA LYS A 68 -7.68 6.05 32.11
C LYS A 68 -6.61 6.87 31.39
N PHE A 69 -5.82 6.26 30.50
CA PHE A 69 -4.75 6.92 29.77
C PHE A 69 -5.29 7.94 28.75
N TYR A 70 -6.33 7.58 28.00
CA TYR A 70 -6.91 8.45 26.99
C TYR A 70 -7.98 9.41 27.56
N GLY A 71 -8.77 8.98 28.53
CA GLY A 71 -9.84 9.78 29.15
C GLY A 71 -10.80 10.36 28.12
N LYS A 72 -11.11 11.65 28.24
CA LYS A 72 -12.03 12.37 27.33
C LYS A 72 -11.55 12.42 25.86
N LYS A 73 -10.27 12.17 25.59
CA LYS A 73 -9.74 12.17 24.22
C LYS A 73 -10.31 11.06 23.37
N LEU A 74 -10.82 9.98 23.99
CA LEU A 74 -11.47 8.87 23.27
C LEU A 74 -12.65 9.34 22.41
N PHE A 75 -13.39 10.36 22.84
CA PHE A 75 -14.49 10.90 22.04
C PHE A 75 -14.04 11.42 20.68
N LEU A 76 -12.86 12.05 20.60
CA LEU A 76 -12.32 12.53 19.32
C LEU A 76 -11.87 11.39 18.40
N PHE A 77 -11.34 10.31 18.97
CA PHE A 77 -11.01 9.10 18.18
C PHE A 77 -12.25 8.33 17.74
N ALA A 78 -13.34 8.41 18.51
CA ALA A 78 -14.60 7.74 18.20
C ALA A 78 -15.49 8.53 17.22
N ALA A 79 -15.23 9.83 17.00
CA ALA A 79 -16.10 10.69 16.20
C ALA A 79 -16.24 10.21 14.75
N PHE A 80 -15.13 9.86 14.10
CA PHE A 80 -15.15 9.33 12.73
C PHE A 80 -15.83 7.96 12.64
N PRO A 81 -15.48 6.93 13.45
CA PRO A 81 -16.23 5.67 13.48
C PRO A 81 -17.71 5.83 13.83
N ALA A 82 -18.07 6.73 14.74
CA ALA A 82 -19.46 6.98 15.08
C ALA A 82 -20.25 7.55 13.88
N TYR A 83 -19.66 8.47 13.14
CA TYR A 83 -20.25 8.98 11.92
C TYR A 83 -20.34 7.89 10.84
N ALA A 84 -19.29 7.09 10.67
CA ALA A 84 -19.30 5.95 9.77
C ALA A 84 -20.39 4.93 10.16
N ALA A 85 -20.63 4.70 11.46
CA ALA A 85 -21.73 3.87 11.94
C ALA A 85 -23.10 4.49 11.60
N LEU A 86 -23.26 5.80 11.74
CA LEU A 86 -24.49 6.49 11.36
C LEU A 86 -24.76 6.32 9.85
N SER A 87 -23.75 6.30 9.00
CA SER A 87 -23.90 6.14 7.56
C SER A 87 -24.46 4.77 7.12
N LEU A 88 -24.46 3.76 8.00
CA LEU A 88 -25.15 2.48 7.75
C LEU A 88 -26.65 2.65 7.53
N LEU A 89 -27.27 3.71 8.06
CA LEU A 89 -28.70 3.95 7.91
C LEU A 89 -29.13 4.16 6.44
N TRP A 90 -28.22 4.72 5.62
CA TRP A 90 -28.49 5.00 4.20
C TRP A 90 -27.56 4.25 3.24
N SER A 91 -26.68 3.36 3.75
CA SER A 91 -25.85 2.53 2.88
C SER A 91 -26.71 1.47 2.16
N PRO A 92 -26.56 1.31 0.83
CA PRO A 92 -27.21 0.25 0.08
C PRO A 92 -26.62 -1.14 0.39
N ASN A 93 -25.36 -1.23 0.82
CA ASN A 93 -24.69 -2.48 1.19
C ASN A 93 -24.37 -2.52 2.69
N ARG A 94 -25.39 -2.78 3.51
CA ARG A 94 -25.26 -2.77 4.97
C ARG A 94 -24.26 -3.79 5.51
N LEU A 95 -24.17 -4.98 4.88
CA LEU A 95 -23.24 -6.01 5.35
C LEU A 95 -21.80 -5.58 5.14
N ARG A 96 -21.44 -5.12 3.94
CA ARG A 96 -20.10 -4.58 3.64
C ARG A 96 -19.78 -3.38 4.52
N ALA A 97 -20.74 -2.49 4.72
CA ALA A 97 -20.60 -1.34 5.60
C ALA A 97 -20.29 -1.73 7.05
N LEU A 98 -21.00 -2.74 7.58
CA LEU A 98 -20.78 -3.25 8.95
C LEU A 98 -19.41 -3.88 9.11
N LEU A 99 -18.96 -4.66 8.13
CA LEU A 99 -17.61 -5.26 8.13
C LEU A 99 -16.52 -4.19 8.05
N THR A 100 -16.68 -3.22 7.15
CA THR A 100 -15.75 -2.08 7.01
C THR A 100 -15.68 -1.27 8.29
N LEU A 101 -16.82 -0.98 8.92
CA LEU A 101 -16.89 -0.30 10.21
C LEU A 101 -16.21 -1.11 11.32
N GLY A 102 -16.42 -2.42 11.34
CA GLY A 102 -15.79 -3.33 12.30
C GLY A 102 -14.27 -3.30 12.18
N LEU A 103 -13.75 -3.49 10.97
CA LEU A 103 -12.30 -3.44 10.71
C LEU A 103 -11.70 -2.07 11.01
N LEU A 104 -12.37 -0.98 10.64
CA LEU A 104 -11.93 0.39 10.95
C LEU A 104 -11.87 0.63 12.47
N SER A 105 -12.86 0.17 13.20
CA SER A 105 -12.91 0.31 14.67
C SER A 105 -11.81 -0.49 15.35
N LEU A 106 -11.58 -1.74 14.91
CA LEU A 106 -10.49 -2.59 15.41
C LEU A 106 -9.12 -1.97 15.06
N LEU A 107 -8.96 -1.40 13.88
CA LEU A 107 -7.74 -0.74 13.44
C LEU A 107 -7.40 0.46 14.35
N ILE A 108 -8.37 1.34 14.60
CA ILE A 108 -8.18 2.49 15.50
C ILE A 108 -7.87 2.00 16.92
N PHE A 109 -8.58 1.00 17.41
CA PHE A 109 -8.34 0.43 18.74
C PHE A 109 -6.95 -0.18 18.86
N ALA A 110 -6.50 -0.93 17.85
CA ALA A 110 -5.15 -1.50 17.79
C ALA A 110 -4.07 -0.41 17.74
N ALA A 111 -4.26 0.60 16.89
CA ALA A 111 -3.37 1.74 16.77
C ALA A 111 -3.16 2.45 18.12
N LEU A 112 -4.25 2.71 18.82
CA LEU A 112 -4.23 3.34 20.15
C LEU A 112 -3.57 2.44 21.19
N ASN A 113 -3.79 1.11 21.16
CA ASN A 113 -3.15 0.17 22.10
C ASN A 113 -1.64 0.04 21.86
N ILE A 114 -1.18 -0.01 20.62
CA ILE A 114 0.25 0.01 20.28
C ILE A 114 0.88 1.31 20.77
N TYR A 115 0.25 2.45 20.54
CA TYR A 115 0.74 3.73 21.00
C TYR A 115 0.77 3.81 22.53
N TYR A 116 -0.28 3.32 23.24
CA TYR A 116 -0.31 3.21 24.69
C TYR A 116 0.88 2.40 25.22
N TYR A 117 1.16 1.23 24.61
CA TYR A 117 2.31 0.41 24.97
C TYR A 117 3.63 1.15 24.78
N LEU A 118 3.83 1.79 23.62
CA LEU A 118 5.06 2.53 23.34
C LEU A 118 5.28 3.72 24.29
N ARG A 119 4.22 4.36 24.72
CA ARG A 119 4.31 5.45 25.72
C ARG A 119 4.71 4.96 27.10
N THR A 120 4.28 3.77 27.47
CA THR A 120 4.59 3.16 28.77
C THR A 120 5.92 2.40 28.77
N HIS A 121 6.36 1.90 27.62
CA HIS A 121 7.55 1.07 27.45
C HIS A 121 8.52 1.61 26.38
N LYS A 122 8.91 2.87 26.52
CA LYS A 122 9.74 3.60 25.52
C LYS A 122 11.00 2.88 25.08
N ALA A 123 11.68 2.18 25.98
CA ALA A 123 12.90 1.44 25.71
C ALA A 123 12.69 0.27 24.70
N LYS A 124 11.45 -0.11 24.43
CA LYS A 124 11.12 -1.21 23.49
C LYS A 124 10.96 -0.76 22.04
N LEU A 125 10.84 0.55 21.79
CA LEU A 125 10.67 1.10 20.46
C LEU A 125 11.78 0.71 19.47
N PRO A 126 13.09 0.84 19.80
CA PRO A 126 14.15 0.44 18.86
C PRO A 126 14.10 -1.04 18.49
N LEU A 127 13.67 -1.89 19.43
CA LEU A 127 13.51 -3.32 19.15
C LEU A 127 12.35 -3.56 18.18
N LEU A 128 11.20 -2.90 18.35
CA LEU A 128 10.06 -2.98 17.43
C LEU A 128 10.43 -2.46 16.04
N GLN A 129 11.16 -1.35 15.95
CA GLN A 129 11.69 -0.83 14.68
C GLN A 129 12.63 -1.82 14.00
N LYS A 130 13.49 -2.48 14.78
CA LYS A 130 14.35 -3.53 14.24
C LYS A 130 13.56 -4.73 13.72
N VAL A 131 12.52 -5.17 14.44
CA VAL A 131 11.62 -6.24 13.96
C VAL A 131 10.93 -5.83 12.67
N LEU A 132 10.43 -4.58 12.57
CA LEU A 132 9.83 -4.06 11.34
C LEU A 132 10.79 -4.16 10.14
N VAL A 133 12.03 -3.71 10.33
CA VAL A 133 13.03 -3.75 9.24
C VAL A 133 13.42 -5.19 8.87
N LEU A 134 13.59 -6.08 9.85
CA LEU A 134 13.87 -7.49 9.58
C LEU A 134 12.71 -8.18 8.86
N SER A 135 11.47 -7.86 9.23
CA SER A 135 10.27 -8.37 8.52
C SER A 135 10.23 -7.85 7.08
N ALA A 136 10.57 -6.58 6.86
CA ALA A 136 10.67 -6.01 5.52
C ALA A 136 11.76 -6.67 4.68
N ILE A 137 12.91 -7.00 5.28
CA ILE A 137 13.98 -7.74 4.60
C ILE A 137 13.50 -9.15 4.23
N GLY A 138 12.84 -9.86 5.14
CA GLY A 138 12.27 -11.19 4.87
C GLY A 138 11.21 -11.14 3.75
N PHE A 139 10.32 -10.16 3.77
CA PHE A 139 9.35 -9.93 2.71
C PHE A 139 10.04 -9.61 1.37
N SER A 140 11.06 -8.78 1.38
CA SER A 140 11.85 -8.45 0.18
C SER A 140 12.54 -9.69 -0.38
N LEU A 141 13.15 -10.52 0.45
CA LEU A 141 13.75 -11.79 0.01
C LEU A 141 12.72 -12.69 -0.67
N PHE A 142 11.50 -12.74 -0.15
CA PHE A 142 10.42 -13.50 -0.80
C PHE A 142 10.02 -12.88 -2.14
N CYS A 143 9.94 -11.56 -2.26
CA CYS A 143 9.71 -10.89 -3.55
C CYS A 143 10.78 -11.27 -4.59
N TRP A 144 12.05 -11.24 -4.21
CA TRP A 144 13.15 -11.66 -5.09
C TRP A 144 13.08 -13.14 -5.46
N LEU A 145 12.72 -13.99 -4.50
CA LEU A 145 12.52 -15.42 -4.75
C LEU A 145 11.39 -15.65 -5.77
N GLN A 146 10.27 -14.93 -5.67
CA GLN A 146 9.17 -15.00 -6.65
C GLN A 146 9.69 -14.71 -8.07
N CYS A 147 10.48 -13.64 -8.26
CA CYS A 147 11.05 -13.29 -9.57
C CYS A 147 11.98 -14.38 -10.09
N ILE A 148 12.86 -14.91 -9.24
CA ILE A 148 13.81 -15.97 -9.62
C ILE A 148 13.05 -17.25 -10.02
N LEU A 149 12.10 -17.68 -9.22
CA LEU A 149 11.32 -18.89 -9.49
C LEU A 149 10.47 -18.78 -10.76
N ASP A 150 9.93 -17.60 -11.06
CA ASP A 150 9.18 -17.39 -12.31
C ASP A 150 10.07 -17.50 -13.55
N VAL A 151 11.30 -16.97 -13.50
CA VAL A 151 12.29 -17.12 -14.56
C VAL A 151 12.64 -18.60 -14.80
N PHE A 152 12.68 -19.42 -13.75
CA PHE A 152 12.89 -20.87 -13.87
C PHE A 152 11.61 -21.64 -14.23
N GLY A 153 10.51 -20.97 -14.54
CA GLY A 153 9.27 -21.60 -14.98
C GLY A 153 8.45 -22.25 -13.87
N VAL A 154 8.71 -21.92 -12.60
CA VAL A 154 7.90 -22.41 -11.48
C VAL A 154 6.50 -21.81 -11.55
N SER A 155 5.48 -22.63 -11.39
CA SER A 155 4.08 -22.20 -11.47
C SER A 155 3.78 -21.03 -10.52
N ARG A 156 3.15 -19.98 -11.05
CA ARG A 156 2.73 -18.80 -10.28
C ARG A 156 1.74 -19.13 -9.18
N ASN A 157 0.94 -20.18 -9.36
CA ASN A 157 0.05 -20.68 -8.30
C ASN A 157 0.83 -21.14 -7.06
N LEU A 158 2.03 -21.69 -7.23
CA LEU A 158 2.89 -22.12 -6.12
C LEU A 158 3.63 -20.94 -5.48
N THR A 159 4.08 -19.99 -6.27
CA THR A 159 4.81 -18.82 -5.78
C THR A 159 3.89 -17.73 -5.24
N GLY A 160 2.59 -17.78 -5.54
CA GLY A 160 1.63 -16.73 -5.24
C GLY A 160 1.86 -15.45 -6.04
N LEU A 161 2.66 -15.52 -7.13
CA LEU A 161 2.91 -14.36 -7.98
C LEU A 161 1.64 -13.97 -8.72
N CYS A 162 1.29 -12.70 -8.68
CA CYS A 162 0.09 -12.17 -9.33
C CYS A 162 0.09 -12.45 -10.83
N GLN A 163 -0.85 -13.28 -11.30
CA GLN A 163 -0.93 -13.71 -12.70
C GLN A 163 -1.34 -12.59 -13.65
N GLY A 164 -2.22 -11.69 -13.21
CA GLY A 164 -2.68 -10.53 -13.98
C GLY A 164 -1.76 -9.31 -13.91
N CYS A 165 -0.68 -9.38 -13.11
CA CYS A 165 0.20 -8.26 -12.89
C CYS A 165 1.28 -8.14 -13.97
N VAL A 166 0.90 -7.66 -15.14
CA VAL A 166 1.79 -7.00 -16.15
C VAL A 166 2.95 -7.84 -16.70
N TYR A 167 2.95 -9.15 -16.49
CA TYR A 167 4.04 -10.01 -17.01
C TYR A 167 4.20 -9.88 -18.52
N SER A 168 3.07 -9.95 -19.26
CA SER A 168 3.08 -9.88 -20.73
C SER A 168 3.60 -8.55 -21.27
N THR A 169 3.49 -7.46 -20.52
CA THR A 169 3.89 -6.13 -20.96
C THR A 169 5.39 -5.88 -20.80
N PHE A 170 6.01 -6.47 -19.76
CA PHE A 170 7.40 -6.18 -19.40
C PHE A 170 8.36 -7.33 -19.71
N GLY A 171 7.88 -8.51 -20.00
CA GLY A 171 8.70 -9.69 -20.24
C GLY A 171 9.35 -10.29 -18.99
N PHE A 172 9.04 -9.77 -17.81
CA PHE A 172 9.49 -10.31 -16.51
C PHE A 172 8.44 -10.06 -15.42
N PRO A 173 8.45 -10.83 -14.32
CA PRO A 173 7.47 -10.71 -13.26
C PRO A 173 7.71 -9.45 -12.40
N HIS A 174 6.62 -8.85 -11.93
CA HIS A 174 6.67 -7.87 -10.86
C HIS A 174 6.26 -8.53 -9.55
N PRO A 175 7.14 -8.57 -8.54
CA PRO A 175 6.85 -9.27 -7.31
C PRO A 175 5.77 -8.53 -6.51
N ASN A 176 4.87 -9.32 -5.95
CA ASN A 176 3.83 -8.84 -5.04
C ASN A 176 4.05 -9.32 -3.59
N GLY A 177 4.99 -10.24 -3.34
CA GLY A 177 5.19 -10.83 -2.02
C GLY A 177 3.92 -11.51 -1.51
N PHE A 178 3.47 -11.12 -0.34
CA PHE A 178 2.19 -11.56 0.24
C PHE A 178 1.06 -10.53 0.04
N ALA A 179 1.25 -9.59 -0.88
CA ALA A 179 0.23 -8.64 -1.28
C ALA A 179 -0.55 -9.15 -2.52
N ILE A 180 -1.73 -8.58 -2.76
CA ILE A 180 -2.55 -8.90 -3.94
C ILE A 180 -1.81 -8.50 -5.22
N GLU A 181 -1.21 -7.29 -5.21
CA GLU A 181 -0.56 -6.68 -6.36
C GLU A 181 0.79 -6.07 -5.98
N PRO A 182 1.70 -5.87 -6.94
CA PRO A 182 2.98 -5.20 -6.70
C PRO A 182 2.87 -3.81 -6.09
N GLN A 183 1.77 -3.09 -6.36
CA GLN A 183 1.49 -1.79 -5.78
C GLN A 183 1.40 -1.83 -4.25
N PHE A 184 0.73 -2.83 -3.72
CA PHE A 184 0.61 -3.02 -2.26
C PHE A 184 1.94 -3.46 -1.65
N ALA A 185 2.71 -4.29 -2.37
CA ALA A 185 4.06 -4.68 -1.94
C ALA A 185 5.01 -3.48 -1.80
N GLY A 186 5.00 -2.56 -2.78
CA GLY A 186 5.77 -1.33 -2.71
C GLY A 186 5.38 -0.45 -1.51
N ASN A 187 4.09 -0.34 -1.23
CA ASN A 187 3.59 0.45 -0.09
C ASN A 187 3.96 -0.17 1.27
N LEU A 188 3.95 -1.52 1.39
CA LEU A 188 4.41 -2.22 2.59
C LEU A 188 5.86 -1.90 2.93
N LEU A 189 6.71 -1.76 1.92
CA LEU A 189 8.13 -1.50 2.07
C LEU A 189 8.49 -0.01 2.32
N LEU A 190 7.55 0.92 2.08
CA LEU A 190 7.83 2.36 2.14
C LEU A 190 8.32 2.81 3.53
N VAL A 191 7.57 2.45 4.59
CA VAL A 191 7.88 2.89 5.96
C VAL A 191 9.21 2.32 6.46
N PRO A 192 9.50 1.00 6.36
CA PRO A 192 10.78 0.46 6.80
C PRO A 192 11.96 0.98 5.98
N THR A 193 11.79 1.24 4.68
CA THR A 193 12.85 1.81 3.84
C THR A 193 13.20 3.24 4.27
N LEU A 194 12.21 4.09 4.47
CA LEU A 194 12.42 5.45 4.98
C LEU A 194 13.07 5.45 6.38
N LEU A 195 12.68 4.54 7.26
CA LEU A 195 13.25 4.37 8.59
C LEU A 195 14.75 4.03 8.50
N VAL A 196 15.11 3.01 7.72
CA VAL A 196 16.50 2.55 7.60
C VAL A 196 17.41 3.63 7.05
N ILE A 197 16.95 4.35 6.00
CA ILE A 197 17.72 5.45 5.39
C ILE A 197 17.84 6.64 6.36
N TYR A 198 16.76 7.02 7.04
CA TYR A 198 16.77 8.09 8.02
C TYR A 198 17.74 7.80 9.18
N ASP A 199 17.72 6.57 9.70
CA ASP A 199 18.62 6.16 10.78
C ASP A 199 20.08 6.11 10.33
N LEU A 200 20.36 5.73 9.09
CA LEU A 200 21.69 5.79 8.50
C LEU A 200 22.23 7.25 8.49
N ILE A 201 21.40 8.19 8.04
CA ILE A 201 21.77 9.61 7.94
C ILE A 201 21.94 10.24 9.32
N THR A 202 21.06 9.90 10.26
CA THR A 202 21.09 10.44 11.63
C THR A 202 22.05 9.70 12.54
N LYS A 203 22.77 8.69 12.02
CA LYS A 203 23.74 7.84 12.74
C LYS A 203 23.12 7.09 13.93
N LYS A 204 21.83 6.72 13.79
CA LYS A 204 21.10 5.87 14.75
C LYS A 204 20.96 4.49 14.12
N TYR A 205 21.99 3.67 14.24
CA TYR A 205 22.03 2.39 13.55
C TYR A 205 21.16 1.34 14.25
N LEU A 206 20.23 0.74 13.50
CA LEU A 206 19.48 -0.45 13.92
C LEU A 206 20.32 -1.72 13.85
N PHE A 207 21.32 -1.72 12.98
CA PHE A 207 22.30 -2.79 12.81
C PHE A 207 23.65 -2.40 13.44
N LYS A 208 24.51 -3.40 13.66
CA LYS A 208 25.80 -3.18 14.36
C LYS A 208 26.74 -2.20 13.64
N THR A 209 26.68 -2.13 12.30
CA THR A 209 27.60 -1.31 11.50
C THR A 209 26.85 -0.40 10.54
N PRO A 210 27.40 0.76 10.16
CA PRO A 210 26.83 1.61 9.13
C PRO A 210 26.77 0.92 7.77
N ALA A 211 27.71 0.02 7.48
CA ALA A 211 27.73 -0.74 6.23
C ALA A 211 26.52 -1.69 6.13
N SER A 212 26.22 -2.45 7.19
CA SER A 212 25.02 -3.32 7.20
C SER A 212 23.72 -2.53 7.10
N GLN A 213 23.69 -1.33 7.67
CA GLN A 213 22.54 -0.42 7.52
C GLN A 213 22.41 0.09 6.09
N ALA A 214 23.50 0.44 5.41
CA ALA A 214 23.50 0.88 4.02
C ALA A 214 23.09 -0.25 3.07
N VAL A 215 23.57 -1.47 3.28
CA VAL A 215 23.17 -2.65 2.50
C VAL A 215 21.67 -2.90 2.65
N ALA A 216 21.13 -2.85 3.87
CA ALA A 216 19.69 -3.00 4.10
C ALA A 216 18.89 -1.88 3.41
N ALA A 217 19.38 -0.63 3.43
CA ALA A 217 18.75 0.50 2.77
C ALA A 217 18.68 0.31 1.25
N ILE A 218 19.81 -0.07 0.63
CA ILE A 218 19.88 -0.34 -0.81
C ILE A 218 18.96 -1.52 -1.17
N PHE A 219 19.01 -2.61 -0.42
CA PHE A 219 18.21 -3.79 -0.68
C PHE A 219 16.69 -3.51 -0.63
N LEU A 220 16.23 -2.84 0.42
CA LEU A 220 14.82 -2.47 0.56
C LEU A 220 14.38 -1.49 -0.53
N ALA A 221 15.18 -0.45 -0.80
CA ALA A 221 14.86 0.51 -1.86
C ALA A 221 14.85 -0.14 -3.24
N THR A 222 15.80 -1.04 -3.54
CA THR A 222 15.81 -1.83 -4.79
C THR A 222 14.54 -2.67 -4.90
N THR A 223 14.09 -3.28 -3.80
CA THR A 223 12.84 -4.06 -3.82
C THR A 223 11.63 -3.18 -4.11
N VAL A 224 11.56 -1.96 -3.56
CA VAL A 224 10.50 -1.00 -3.95
C VAL A 224 10.54 -0.72 -5.45
N PHE A 225 11.73 -0.50 -6.02
CA PHE A 225 11.87 -0.24 -7.46
C PHE A 225 11.45 -1.42 -8.33
N ILE A 226 11.79 -2.67 -7.98
CA ILE A 226 11.41 -3.85 -8.78
C ILE A 226 9.91 -4.17 -8.73
N THR A 227 9.15 -3.64 -7.75
CA THR A 227 7.68 -3.77 -7.76
C THR A 227 7.03 -2.95 -8.87
N PHE A 228 7.72 -2.00 -9.48
CA PHE A 228 7.16 -1.03 -10.44
C PHE A 228 5.90 -0.29 -9.98
N SER A 229 5.67 -0.27 -8.69
CA SER A 229 4.61 0.54 -8.10
C SER A 229 4.95 2.03 -8.21
N ARG A 230 4.44 2.70 -9.22
CA ARG A 230 4.67 4.14 -9.44
C ARG A 230 4.32 4.96 -8.20
N GLY A 231 3.17 4.67 -7.58
CA GLY A 231 2.74 5.34 -6.36
C GLY A 231 3.74 5.20 -5.21
N ALA A 232 4.25 3.97 -4.97
CA ALA A 232 5.23 3.71 -3.92
C ALA A 232 6.61 4.31 -4.24
N ILE A 233 7.06 4.23 -5.50
CA ILE A 233 8.35 4.80 -5.94
C ILE A 233 8.34 6.32 -5.79
N TYR A 234 7.31 7.01 -6.27
CA TYR A 234 7.21 8.46 -6.13
C TYR A 234 7.06 8.88 -4.66
N ALA A 235 6.30 8.14 -3.86
CA ALA A 235 6.21 8.38 -2.43
C ALA A 235 7.55 8.20 -1.71
N LEU A 236 8.34 7.19 -2.10
CA LEU A 236 9.69 6.99 -1.59
C LEU A 236 10.59 8.20 -1.95
N ILE A 237 10.56 8.65 -3.20
CA ILE A 237 11.33 9.82 -3.66
C ILE A 237 10.91 11.07 -2.90
N ILE A 238 9.61 11.31 -2.72
CA ILE A 238 9.08 12.44 -1.94
C ILE A 238 9.56 12.36 -0.48
N GLY A 239 9.40 11.19 0.16
CA GLY A 239 9.83 10.98 1.55
C GLY A 239 11.34 11.22 1.73
N LEU A 240 12.17 10.69 0.82
CA LEU A 240 13.62 10.89 0.82
C LEU A 240 14.00 12.32 0.51
N GLY A 241 13.32 12.99 -0.41
CA GLY A 241 13.51 14.42 -0.68
C GLY A 241 13.24 15.29 0.54
N LEU A 242 12.16 15.01 1.28
CA LEU A 242 11.84 15.71 2.52
C LEU A 242 12.87 15.43 3.62
N ILE A 243 13.33 14.18 3.75
CA ILE A 243 14.41 13.81 4.67
C ILE A 243 15.69 14.59 4.29
N PHE A 244 16.06 14.60 3.00
CA PHE A 244 17.22 15.33 2.49
C PHE A 244 17.14 16.82 2.81
N LEU A 245 16.06 17.48 2.41
CA LEU A 245 15.83 18.90 2.64
C LEU A 245 15.87 19.28 4.12
N SER A 246 15.36 18.40 5.01
CA SER A 246 15.37 18.64 6.47
C SER A 246 16.77 18.71 7.10
N GLN A 247 17.79 18.23 6.39
CA GLN A 247 19.20 18.25 6.90
C GLN A 247 19.93 19.57 6.57
N PHE A 248 19.34 20.44 5.76
CA PHE A 248 19.92 21.75 5.44
C PHE A 248 19.53 22.82 6.45
N PRO A 249 20.45 23.74 6.79
CA PRO A 249 20.24 24.74 7.83
C PRO A 249 19.17 25.80 7.50
N VAL A 250 18.78 25.93 6.23
CA VAL A 250 17.76 26.90 5.77
C VAL A 250 16.40 26.65 6.47
N ILE A 251 16.09 25.43 6.79
CA ILE A 251 14.82 25.04 7.44
C ILE A 251 14.96 25.04 8.98
N LYS A 252 16.18 24.89 9.49
CA LYS A 252 16.45 24.97 10.93
C LYS A 252 16.97 26.35 11.29
N HIS A 253 16.12 27.15 11.93
CA HIS A 253 16.45 28.48 12.48
C HIS A 253 17.67 28.53 13.44
N ASN A 254 18.30 27.40 13.75
CA ASN A 254 19.53 27.25 14.52
C ASN A 254 20.65 26.79 13.57
N ARG A 255 21.65 27.63 13.41
CA ARG A 255 22.90 27.46 12.64
C ARG A 255 23.74 26.21 13.01
N LYS A 256 23.16 25.03 13.16
CA LYS A 256 23.94 23.80 13.29
C LYS A 256 24.37 23.33 11.91
N LYS A 257 25.67 22.97 11.80
CA LYS A 257 26.31 22.46 10.58
C LYS A 257 25.40 21.52 9.79
N SER A 258 25.32 21.74 8.48
CA SER A 258 24.71 20.81 7.52
C SER A 258 25.20 19.37 7.78
N ASN A 259 24.28 18.42 7.86
CA ASN A 259 24.67 17.03 8.05
C ASN A 259 25.13 16.45 6.70
N LYS A 260 26.46 16.39 6.51
CA LYS A 260 27.07 15.84 5.29
C LYS A 260 26.59 14.42 4.96
N SER A 261 26.15 13.66 5.96
CA SER A 261 25.60 12.31 5.74
C SER A 261 24.29 12.28 4.95
N ALA A 262 23.60 13.41 4.81
CA ALA A 262 22.40 13.50 3.96
C ALA A 262 22.69 13.19 2.49
N TRP A 263 23.89 13.52 2.01
CA TRP A 263 24.30 13.22 0.64
C TRP A 263 24.38 11.72 0.35
N LEU A 264 24.39 10.84 1.36
CA LEU A 264 24.30 9.39 1.19
C LEU A 264 22.96 8.94 0.57
N ILE A 265 21.91 9.76 0.63
CA ILE A 265 20.62 9.44 -0.03
C ILE A 265 20.83 9.29 -1.54
N VAL A 266 21.58 10.19 -2.16
CA VAL A 266 21.77 10.20 -3.60
C VAL A 266 22.39 8.90 -4.13
N PRO A 267 23.56 8.45 -3.62
CA PRO A 267 24.14 7.19 -4.10
C PRO A 267 23.29 5.96 -3.73
N ILE A 268 22.56 5.97 -2.62
CA ILE A 268 21.66 4.86 -2.26
C ILE A 268 20.53 4.76 -3.27
N VAL A 269 19.84 5.87 -3.58
CA VAL A 269 18.74 5.88 -4.56
C VAL A 269 19.26 5.50 -5.94
N LEU A 270 20.37 6.09 -6.37
CA LEU A 270 20.98 5.80 -7.69
C LEU A 270 21.39 4.33 -7.79
N ALA A 271 22.10 3.80 -6.78
CA ALA A 271 22.50 2.39 -6.76
C ALA A 271 21.27 1.48 -6.78
N SER A 272 20.24 1.75 -5.96
CA SER A 272 19.02 0.96 -5.94
C SER A 272 18.29 0.97 -7.29
N PHE A 273 18.22 2.12 -7.92
CA PHE A 273 17.60 2.28 -9.24
C PHE A 273 18.39 1.51 -10.32
N LEU A 274 19.72 1.68 -10.38
CA LEU A 274 20.57 1.00 -11.34
C LEU A 274 20.55 -0.52 -11.15
N ILE A 275 20.61 -1.01 -9.91
CA ILE A 275 20.49 -2.44 -9.60
C ILE A 275 19.12 -2.95 -10.10
N SER A 276 18.04 -2.22 -9.82
CA SER A 276 16.70 -2.58 -10.29
C SER A 276 16.64 -2.69 -11.82
N LEU A 277 17.13 -1.69 -12.56
CA LEU A 277 17.16 -1.71 -14.01
C LEU A 277 18.00 -2.87 -14.56
N THR A 278 19.14 -3.15 -13.94
CA THR A 278 20.03 -4.26 -14.34
C THR A 278 19.32 -5.61 -14.19
N PHE A 279 18.65 -5.84 -13.05
CA PHE A 279 17.91 -7.09 -12.86
C PHE A 279 16.75 -7.23 -13.81
N GLN A 280 16.06 -6.15 -14.13
CA GLN A 280 14.96 -6.18 -15.09
C GLN A 280 15.45 -6.48 -16.50
N GLY A 281 16.57 -5.89 -16.90
CA GLY A 281 17.21 -6.24 -18.15
C GLY A 281 17.62 -7.72 -18.21
N ILE A 282 18.22 -8.24 -17.12
CA ILE A 282 18.59 -9.65 -17.01
C ILE A 282 17.36 -10.56 -17.07
N PHE A 283 16.32 -10.28 -16.28
CA PHE A 283 15.10 -11.08 -16.28
C PHE A 283 14.41 -11.07 -17.64
N SER A 284 14.35 -9.93 -18.32
CA SER A 284 13.82 -9.83 -19.67
C SER A 284 14.60 -10.69 -20.67
N ALA A 285 15.93 -10.67 -20.59
CA ALA A 285 16.79 -11.45 -21.49
C ALA A 285 16.74 -12.97 -21.24
N VAL A 286 16.47 -13.39 -20.00
CA VAL A 286 16.38 -14.82 -19.61
C VAL A 286 14.95 -15.35 -19.70
N SER A 287 13.96 -14.46 -19.74
CA SER A 287 12.54 -14.83 -19.83
C SER A 287 12.22 -15.54 -21.15
N PRO A 288 11.25 -16.48 -21.13
CA PRO A 288 10.76 -17.16 -22.34
C PRO A 288 10.18 -16.21 -23.41
N THR A 289 9.95 -14.95 -23.08
CA THR A 289 9.40 -13.94 -24.01
C THR A 289 10.37 -13.47 -25.07
N SER A 290 11.63 -13.94 -25.05
CA SER A 290 12.69 -13.63 -26.05
C SER A 290 13.05 -12.14 -26.18
N ASP A 291 12.77 -11.34 -25.16
CA ASP A 291 13.14 -9.93 -25.10
C ASP A 291 14.66 -9.77 -24.86
N THR A 292 15.22 -8.66 -25.34
CA THR A 292 16.63 -8.35 -25.05
C THR A 292 16.78 -7.64 -23.71
N PHE A 293 18.00 -7.61 -23.17
CA PHE A 293 18.35 -6.82 -21.99
C PHE A 293 17.90 -5.34 -22.12
N TRP A 294 18.19 -4.74 -23.27
CA TRP A 294 17.87 -3.34 -23.54
C TRP A 294 16.37 -3.10 -23.69
N THR A 295 15.63 -4.06 -24.21
CA THR A 295 14.17 -4.01 -24.27
C THR A 295 13.58 -3.97 -22.86
N GLY A 296 14.06 -4.80 -21.95
CA GLY A 296 13.63 -4.77 -20.54
C GLY A 296 13.92 -3.44 -19.84
N VAL A 297 15.12 -2.88 -20.04
CA VAL A 297 15.49 -1.57 -19.51
C VAL A 297 14.61 -0.46 -20.08
N SER A 298 14.40 -0.46 -21.43
CA SER A 298 13.56 0.54 -22.10
C SER A 298 12.11 0.49 -21.62
N LYS A 299 11.50 -0.70 -21.54
CA LYS A 299 10.17 -0.91 -20.98
C LYS A 299 10.05 -0.37 -19.56
N SER A 300 11.09 -0.59 -18.73
CA SER A 300 11.14 -0.11 -17.36
C SER A 300 11.16 1.41 -17.26
N ILE A 301 11.98 2.06 -18.09
CA ILE A 301 12.04 3.54 -18.13
C ILE A 301 10.73 4.12 -18.67
N HIS A 302 10.14 3.51 -19.69
CA HIS A 302 8.84 3.90 -20.24
C HIS A 302 7.76 3.86 -19.15
N GLN A 303 7.67 2.77 -18.40
CA GLN A 303 6.73 2.63 -17.29
C GLN A 303 6.94 3.70 -16.21
N LEU A 304 8.18 3.92 -15.78
CA LEU A 304 8.49 4.88 -14.73
C LEU A 304 8.28 6.32 -15.16
N SER A 305 8.46 6.62 -16.46
CA SER A 305 8.23 7.96 -17.03
C SER A 305 6.76 8.25 -17.37
N LEU A 306 5.83 7.37 -17.02
CA LEU A 306 4.41 7.48 -17.40
C LEU A 306 4.22 7.50 -18.93
N GLY A 307 4.99 6.70 -19.66
CA GLY A 307 4.92 6.65 -21.11
C GLY A 307 5.64 7.79 -21.86
N LYS A 308 6.24 8.75 -21.13
CA LYS A 308 6.83 9.96 -21.74
C LYS A 308 8.22 9.73 -22.35
N ILE A 309 8.97 8.75 -21.86
CA ILE A 309 10.31 8.42 -22.38
C ILE A 309 10.24 7.05 -23.02
N ASP A 310 10.41 7.00 -24.33
CA ASP A 310 10.51 5.79 -25.10
C ASP A 310 11.94 5.69 -25.66
N LEU A 311 12.71 4.73 -25.19
CA LEU A 311 14.08 4.47 -25.63
C LEU A 311 14.16 3.30 -26.62
N ARG A 312 13.03 2.80 -27.11
CA ARG A 312 13.03 1.73 -28.10
C ARG A 312 13.62 2.25 -29.41
N PRO A 313 14.47 1.48 -30.11
CA PRO A 313 14.83 1.80 -31.48
C PRO A 313 13.52 1.91 -32.28
N THR A 314 13.37 2.96 -33.03
CA THR A 314 12.24 3.10 -33.96
C THR A 314 12.40 1.95 -34.95
N GLU A 315 11.58 0.91 -34.77
CA GLU A 315 11.50 -0.12 -35.85
C GLU A 315 11.10 0.61 -37.11
N ILE A 316 12.00 0.63 -38.04
CA ILE A 316 11.69 1.07 -39.41
C ILE A 316 10.59 0.10 -39.85
N LYS A 317 9.34 0.62 -39.91
CA LYS A 317 8.24 -0.15 -40.49
C LYS A 317 8.71 -0.60 -41.87
N GLU A 318 9.06 -1.88 -42.02
CA GLU A 318 9.14 -2.46 -43.32
C GLU A 318 7.82 -2.16 -44.03
N PRO A 319 7.85 -1.65 -45.27
CA PRO A 319 6.64 -1.41 -46.02
C PRO A 319 5.86 -2.72 -46.05
N GLN A 320 4.67 -2.74 -45.46
CA GLN A 320 3.77 -3.89 -45.59
C GLN A 320 3.61 -4.15 -47.06
N ALA A 321 4.17 -5.28 -47.52
CA ALA A 321 3.88 -5.80 -48.85
C ALA A 321 2.35 -5.97 -48.90
N GLU A 322 1.72 -5.22 -49.80
CA GLU A 322 0.31 -5.37 -50.13
C GLU A 322 0.08 -6.83 -50.52
N ASN A 323 -0.58 -7.60 -49.66
CA ASN A 323 -1.04 -8.93 -50.00
C ASN A 323 -2.12 -8.79 -51.09
N PRO A 324 -1.93 -9.44 -52.26
CA PRO A 324 -2.98 -9.47 -53.24
C PRO A 324 -4.18 -10.25 -52.71
N ALA A 325 -5.36 -9.70 -52.92
CA ALA A 325 -6.64 -10.22 -52.54
C ALA A 325 -6.83 -11.67 -52.98
N GLU A 326 -6.82 -12.63 -52.07
CA GLU A 326 -7.33 -13.97 -52.32
C GLU A 326 -8.81 -14.03 -51.95
N SER A 327 -9.60 -14.25 -53.02
CA SER A 327 -11.04 -14.53 -52.98
C SER A 327 -11.29 -15.91 -52.36
N SER A 328 -12.07 -15.95 -51.30
CA SER A 328 -12.56 -17.18 -50.68
C SER A 328 -13.80 -17.74 -51.41
N PRO A 329 -13.94 -19.06 -51.57
CA PRO A 329 -15.24 -19.68 -51.79
C PRO A 329 -15.85 -20.17 -50.45
N SER A 330 -17.11 -19.88 -50.32
CA SER A 330 -18.05 -20.37 -49.28
C SER A 330 -18.12 -21.90 -49.28
N SER A 331 -18.15 -22.49 -48.08
CA SER A 331 -18.79 -23.80 -47.90
C SER A 331 -19.52 -23.87 -46.54
N ASP A 332 -20.83 -24.09 -46.64
CA ASP A 332 -21.77 -24.44 -45.60
C ASP A 332 -21.32 -25.69 -44.82
N ILE A 333 -21.30 -25.65 -43.50
CA ILE A 333 -21.45 -26.83 -42.65
C ILE A 333 -22.27 -26.49 -41.42
N LYS A 334 -23.26 -27.40 -41.18
CA LYS A 334 -24.32 -27.39 -40.20
C LYS A 334 -23.90 -27.36 -38.74
N ALA A 335 -24.80 -26.79 -37.97
CA ALA A 335 -24.83 -26.73 -36.50
C ALA A 335 -24.79 -28.10 -35.82
N GLU A 336 -24.04 -28.19 -34.72
CA GLU A 336 -24.32 -29.12 -33.64
C GLU A 336 -23.99 -28.46 -32.28
N ASN A 337 -24.94 -28.63 -31.35
CA ASN A 337 -24.98 -27.97 -30.04
C ASN A 337 -23.84 -28.40 -29.10
N SER A 338 -23.10 -27.45 -28.61
CA SER A 338 -22.35 -27.60 -27.34
C SER A 338 -22.32 -26.24 -26.65
N ALA A 339 -22.80 -26.20 -25.41
CA ALA A 339 -22.84 -25.02 -24.58
C ALA A 339 -21.39 -24.51 -24.31
N GLU A 340 -21.03 -23.41 -24.94
CA GLU A 340 -19.79 -22.69 -24.67
C GLU A 340 -19.95 -21.75 -23.46
N PRO A 341 -18.92 -21.60 -22.64
CA PRO A 341 -18.91 -20.59 -21.57
C PRO A 341 -18.91 -19.20 -22.17
N ILE A 342 -19.74 -18.33 -21.60
CA ILE A 342 -19.93 -16.93 -22.01
C ILE A 342 -18.58 -16.23 -22.10
N PRO A 343 -18.15 -15.71 -23.25
CA PRO A 343 -16.92 -14.94 -23.35
C PRO A 343 -17.11 -13.58 -22.66
N SER A 344 -16.17 -13.28 -21.76
CA SER A 344 -15.99 -11.95 -21.18
C SER A 344 -15.89 -10.91 -22.31
N PRO A 345 -16.59 -9.77 -22.26
CA PRO A 345 -16.57 -8.80 -23.35
C PRO A 345 -15.15 -8.22 -23.49
N SER A 346 -14.50 -8.59 -24.58
CA SER A 346 -13.25 -7.98 -24.99
C SER A 346 -13.54 -6.55 -25.47
N PRO A 347 -12.87 -5.52 -24.96
CA PRO A 347 -13.01 -4.17 -25.49
C PRO A 347 -12.54 -4.14 -26.95
N LYS A 348 -13.31 -3.49 -27.81
CA LYS A 348 -12.99 -3.29 -29.24
C LYS A 348 -11.60 -2.68 -29.36
N THR A 349 -10.66 -3.46 -29.85
CA THR A 349 -9.27 -3.06 -30.11
C THR A 349 -9.22 -2.21 -31.37
N GLU A 350 -9.17 -0.89 -31.21
CA GLU A 350 -8.43 -0.07 -32.17
C GLU A 350 -6.95 -0.40 -32.04
N ASN A 351 -6.24 -0.51 -33.15
CA ASN A 351 -4.83 -0.90 -33.24
C ASN A 351 -3.90 0.07 -32.50
N VAL A 352 -3.89 -0.01 -31.17
CA VAL A 352 -2.93 0.68 -30.30
C VAL A 352 -1.75 -0.28 -30.11
N SER A 353 -0.53 0.21 -30.34
CA SER A 353 0.67 -0.62 -30.19
C SER A 353 0.67 -1.28 -28.81
N ILE A 354 0.87 -2.59 -28.76
CA ILE A 354 0.78 -3.46 -27.57
C ILE A 354 1.59 -2.92 -26.37
N PHE A 355 2.50 -1.98 -26.57
CA PHE A 355 3.41 -1.46 -25.56
C PHE A 355 3.01 -0.12 -24.94
N SER A 356 2.29 0.76 -25.64
CA SER A 356 1.78 2.02 -25.05
C SER A 356 0.46 1.80 -24.29
N GLY A 357 -0.31 0.79 -24.68
CA GLY A 357 -1.68 0.60 -24.21
C GLY A 357 -1.84 0.31 -22.73
N TYR A 358 -0.97 -0.50 -22.11
CA TYR A 358 -1.21 -0.91 -20.71
C TYR A 358 -1.06 0.21 -19.68
N VAL A 359 -0.01 1.02 -19.78
CA VAL A 359 0.21 2.14 -18.82
C VAL A 359 -0.88 3.16 -18.94
N GLU A 360 -1.25 3.49 -20.17
CA GLU A 360 -2.32 4.43 -20.49
C GLU A 360 -3.68 3.85 -20.10
N GLN A 361 -3.96 2.61 -20.44
CA GLN A 361 -5.22 1.93 -20.15
C GLN A 361 -5.45 1.75 -18.64
N SER A 362 -4.45 1.27 -17.88
CA SER A 362 -4.55 1.13 -16.42
C SER A 362 -4.68 2.50 -15.73
N SER A 363 -4.00 3.53 -16.24
CA SER A 363 -4.10 4.89 -15.70
C SER A 363 -5.43 5.53 -16.06
N ALA A 364 -5.93 5.30 -17.28
CA ALA A 364 -7.23 5.78 -17.75
C ALA A 364 -8.37 5.16 -16.95
N PHE A 365 -8.34 3.83 -16.74
CA PHE A 365 -9.32 3.11 -15.93
C PHE A 365 -9.41 3.66 -14.51
N ARG A 366 -8.28 3.82 -13.81
CA ARG A 366 -8.25 4.39 -12.45
C ARG A 366 -8.72 5.84 -12.41
N SER A 367 -8.37 6.61 -13.43
CA SER A 367 -8.81 8.00 -13.57
C SER A 367 -10.32 8.07 -13.78
N GLN A 368 -10.87 7.17 -14.62
CA GLN A 368 -12.30 7.10 -14.88
C GLN A 368 -13.07 6.72 -13.60
N LEU A 369 -12.66 5.66 -12.89
CA LEU A 369 -13.28 5.28 -11.62
C LEU A 369 -13.24 6.42 -10.60
N THR A 370 -12.14 7.17 -10.55
CA THR A 370 -12.02 8.33 -9.65
C THR A 370 -12.97 9.46 -10.07
N LYS A 371 -13.09 9.72 -11.38
CA LYS A 371 -14.01 10.71 -11.93
C LYS A 371 -15.45 10.34 -11.65
N ASP A 372 -15.84 9.09 -11.92
CA ASP A 372 -17.18 8.60 -11.67
C ASP A 372 -17.57 8.68 -10.19
N ALA A 373 -16.62 8.34 -9.30
CA ALA A 373 -16.81 8.51 -7.87
C ALA A 373 -17.06 9.97 -7.47
N LEU A 374 -16.30 10.91 -8.02
CA LEU A 374 -16.47 12.34 -7.75
C LEU A 374 -17.76 12.90 -8.37
N ASP A 375 -18.16 12.43 -9.54
CA ASP A 375 -19.42 12.82 -10.18
C ASP A 375 -20.62 12.35 -9.34
N ILE A 376 -20.62 11.06 -8.86
CA ILE A 376 -21.67 10.54 -7.98
C ILE A 376 -21.71 11.31 -6.65
N TRP A 377 -20.53 11.65 -6.10
CA TRP A 377 -20.45 12.47 -4.90
C TRP A 377 -21.08 13.84 -5.08
N ASN A 378 -20.88 14.48 -6.23
CA ASN A 378 -21.39 15.82 -6.53
C ASN A 378 -22.81 15.86 -7.11
N ASP A 379 -23.45 14.70 -7.32
CA ASP A 379 -24.76 14.59 -7.97
C ASP A 379 -25.92 15.23 -7.18
N SER A 380 -25.81 15.28 -5.86
CA SER A 380 -26.84 15.87 -5.01
C SER A 380 -26.27 16.50 -3.73
N PRO A 381 -26.95 17.51 -3.15
CA PRO A 381 -26.53 18.10 -1.87
C PRO A 381 -26.41 17.06 -0.74
N LYS A 382 -27.23 16.00 -0.75
CA LYS A 382 -27.15 14.88 0.19
C LYS A 382 -25.83 14.12 0.01
N ASN A 383 -25.51 13.71 -1.22
CA ASN A 383 -24.28 12.98 -1.51
C ASN A 383 -23.04 13.83 -1.23
N LEU A 384 -23.08 15.13 -1.59
CA LEU A 384 -22.00 16.07 -1.33
C LEU A 384 -21.67 16.14 0.17
N LEU A 385 -22.67 16.26 1.03
CA LEU A 385 -22.46 16.42 2.47
C LEU A 385 -22.26 15.09 3.20
N PHE A 386 -23.08 14.08 2.93
CA PHE A 386 -23.17 12.86 3.72
C PHE A 386 -22.70 11.60 2.98
N GLY A 387 -22.48 11.68 1.68
CA GLY A 387 -22.09 10.55 0.85
C GLY A 387 -23.24 9.56 0.59
N THR A 388 -22.88 8.48 -0.08
CA THR A 388 -23.81 7.41 -0.47
C THR A 388 -23.93 6.29 0.56
N GLY A 389 -23.19 6.39 1.67
CA GLY A 389 -23.11 5.40 2.76
C GLY A 389 -21.85 4.53 2.67
N LEU A 390 -21.31 4.15 3.83
CA LEU A 390 -20.12 3.31 3.93
C LEU A 390 -20.30 1.99 3.16
N GLY A 391 -19.28 1.54 2.43
CA GLY A 391 -19.30 0.29 1.66
C GLY A 391 -20.14 0.32 0.39
N SER A 392 -20.58 1.49 -0.07
CA SER A 392 -21.45 1.65 -1.24
C SER A 392 -20.71 1.81 -2.57
N ALA A 393 -19.41 2.03 -2.56
CA ALA A 393 -18.63 2.45 -3.74
C ALA A 393 -18.85 1.52 -4.95
N GLY A 394 -18.70 0.19 -4.78
CA GLY A 394 -18.84 -0.76 -5.88
C GLY A 394 -20.23 -0.73 -6.52
N ILE A 395 -21.30 -0.75 -5.69
CA ILE A 395 -22.68 -0.71 -6.19
C ILE A 395 -22.94 0.60 -6.97
N LYS A 396 -22.47 1.73 -6.42
CA LYS A 396 -22.71 3.05 -7.05
C LYS A 396 -21.92 3.24 -8.33
N LEU A 397 -20.71 2.69 -8.42
CA LEU A 397 -19.94 2.69 -9.66
C LEU A 397 -20.60 1.78 -10.70
N LEU A 398 -21.08 0.59 -10.31
CA LEU A 398 -21.80 -0.32 -11.19
C LEU A 398 -23.13 0.28 -11.72
N GLU A 399 -23.87 1.00 -10.87
CA GLU A 399 -25.08 1.72 -11.30
C GLU A 399 -24.77 2.82 -12.33
N LYS A 400 -23.62 3.48 -12.22
CA LYS A 400 -23.23 4.57 -13.12
C LYS A 400 -22.62 4.07 -14.41
N ASP A 401 -21.74 3.09 -14.35
CA ASP A 401 -21.02 2.51 -15.50
C ASP A 401 -20.98 0.98 -15.37
N PRO A 402 -21.98 0.26 -15.94
CA PRO A 402 -22.04 -1.20 -15.89
C PRO A 402 -20.87 -1.89 -16.60
N GLU A 403 -20.18 -1.23 -17.52
CA GLU A 403 -19.04 -1.80 -18.25
C GLU A 403 -17.73 -1.73 -17.42
N LEU A 404 -17.58 -0.72 -16.58
CA LEU A 404 -16.41 -0.49 -15.74
C LEU A 404 -16.61 -0.96 -14.30
N GLY A 405 -17.82 -0.92 -13.79
CA GLY A 405 -18.13 -1.23 -12.40
C GLY A 405 -18.40 -2.71 -12.18
N ILE A 406 -17.86 -3.24 -11.10
CA ILE A 406 -18.29 -4.52 -10.51
C ILE A 406 -18.72 -4.25 -9.07
N GLU A 407 -19.66 -5.05 -8.55
CA GLU A 407 -20.22 -4.84 -7.21
C GLU A 407 -19.17 -4.77 -6.10
N LYS A 408 -18.05 -5.46 -6.31
CA LYS A 408 -16.89 -5.48 -5.38
C LYS A 408 -15.83 -4.44 -5.70
N GLU A 409 -16.02 -3.60 -6.71
CA GLU A 409 -15.03 -2.61 -7.14
C GLU A 409 -14.77 -1.58 -6.04
N ILE A 410 -13.55 -1.10 -6.01
CA ILE A 410 -13.09 -0.06 -5.11
C ILE A 410 -12.53 1.11 -5.89
N VAL A 411 -12.79 2.32 -5.44
CA VAL A 411 -12.12 3.50 -5.98
C VAL A 411 -10.65 3.45 -5.61
N GLN A 412 -9.76 3.38 -6.63
CA GLN A 412 -8.32 3.34 -6.41
C GLN A 412 -7.75 4.75 -6.10
N ASN A 413 -8.48 5.50 -5.32
CA ASN A 413 -8.13 6.79 -4.75
C ASN A 413 -8.87 6.92 -3.42
N GLN A 414 -8.11 6.86 -2.32
CA GLN A 414 -8.70 6.83 -0.97
C GLN A 414 -9.51 8.09 -0.65
N TYR A 415 -9.10 9.24 -1.16
CA TYR A 415 -9.79 10.50 -0.90
C TYR A 415 -11.14 10.54 -1.60
N ALA A 416 -11.18 10.14 -2.87
CA ALA A 416 -12.41 10.02 -3.63
C ALA A 416 -13.35 8.95 -3.04
N SER A 417 -12.80 7.84 -2.56
CA SER A 417 -13.58 6.79 -1.87
C SER A 417 -14.27 7.32 -0.61
N ILE A 418 -13.55 8.07 0.23
CA ILE A 418 -14.14 8.65 1.45
C ILE A 418 -15.20 9.69 1.10
N LEU A 419 -14.95 10.54 0.09
CA LEU A 419 -15.92 11.54 -0.36
C LEU A 419 -17.18 10.88 -0.92
N LEU A 420 -17.04 9.85 -1.76
CA LEU A 420 -18.17 9.11 -2.31
C LEU A 420 -19.02 8.48 -1.21
N GLU A 421 -18.39 7.75 -0.28
CA GLU A 421 -19.11 6.96 0.71
C GLU A 421 -19.61 7.78 1.90
N LEU A 422 -18.81 8.73 2.40
CA LEU A 422 -19.07 9.44 3.65
C LEU A 422 -19.26 10.95 3.47
N GLY A 423 -19.13 11.46 2.25
CA GLY A 423 -19.30 12.87 1.92
C GLY A 423 -18.26 13.79 2.57
N LEU A 424 -18.49 15.09 2.44
CA LEU A 424 -17.61 16.11 3.01
C LEU A 424 -17.53 16.04 4.54
N VAL A 425 -18.64 15.73 5.21
CA VAL A 425 -18.68 15.60 6.69
C VAL A 425 -17.76 14.45 7.14
N GLY A 426 -17.87 13.27 6.51
CA GLY A 426 -17.02 12.12 6.83
C GLY A 426 -15.55 12.39 6.51
N PHE A 427 -15.26 13.04 5.38
CA PHE A 427 -13.91 13.44 5.00
C PHE A 427 -13.27 14.39 6.02
N LEU A 428 -13.99 15.43 6.45
CA LEU A 428 -13.50 16.38 7.46
C LEU A 428 -13.31 15.72 8.82
N LEU A 429 -14.20 14.81 9.23
CA LEU A 429 -14.04 14.04 10.49
C LEU A 429 -12.83 13.11 10.42
N ALA A 430 -12.61 12.42 9.30
CA ALA A 430 -11.42 11.58 9.09
C ALA A 430 -10.14 12.43 9.18
N ALA A 431 -10.10 13.57 8.47
CA ALA A 431 -8.98 14.51 8.50
C ALA A 431 -8.74 15.06 9.91
N ALA A 432 -9.78 15.49 10.60
CA ALA A 432 -9.70 15.97 11.98
C ALA A 432 -9.17 14.90 12.95
N THR A 433 -9.63 13.65 12.78
CA THR A 433 -9.14 12.51 13.58
C THR A 433 -7.65 12.27 13.32
N ILE A 434 -7.21 12.26 12.07
CA ILE A 434 -5.79 12.10 11.70
C ILE A 434 -4.94 13.24 12.26
N ILE A 435 -5.37 14.50 12.08
CA ILE A 435 -4.68 15.68 12.60
C ILE A 435 -4.58 15.60 14.13
N PHE A 436 -5.66 15.17 14.81
CA PHE A 436 -5.65 15.01 16.25
C PHE A 436 -4.70 13.89 16.71
N ILE A 437 -4.66 12.76 16.01
CA ILE A 437 -3.69 11.68 16.25
C ILE A 437 -2.26 12.23 16.12
N ILE A 438 -1.96 12.92 15.03
CA ILE A 438 -0.65 13.54 14.79
C ILE A 438 -0.29 14.52 15.91
N TYR A 439 -1.22 15.37 16.32
CA TYR A 439 -1.02 16.31 17.43
C TYR A 439 -0.69 15.59 18.75
N GLN A 440 -1.41 14.50 19.07
CA GLN A 440 -1.18 13.71 20.29
C GLN A 440 0.16 12.96 20.29
N ILE A 441 0.54 12.43 19.13
CA ILE A 441 1.76 11.64 18.94
C ILE A 441 3.00 12.55 19.04
N ARG A 442 2.89 13.85 18.77
CA ARG A 442 4.00 14.79 18.65
C ARG A 442 5.05 14.26 17.65
N PRO A 443 4.78 14.34 16.36
CA PRO A 443 5.60 13.69 15.35
C PRO A 443 7.04 14.19 15.42
N ASN A 444 7.97 13.25 15.30
CA ASN A 444 9.32 13.56 14.91
C ASN A 444 9.37 13.85 13.40
N ALA A 445 10.48 14.36 12.92
CA ALA A 445 10.62 14.70 11.50
C ALA A 445 10.40 13.49 10.58
N LEU A 446 10.89 12.29 10.95
CA LEU A 446 10.73 11.08 10.16
C LEU A 446 9.24 10.71 10.02
N LEU A 447 8.49 10.71 11.12
CA LEU A 447 7.05 10.41 11.07
C LEU A 447 6.31 11.41 10.18
N GLY A 448 6.63 12.72 10.28
CA GLY A 448 6.04 13.74 9.43
C GLY A 448 6.28 13.48 7.93
N PHE A 449 7.53 13.18 7.55
CA PHE A 449 7.89 12.89 6.15
C PHE A 449 7.22 11.59 5.65
N THR A 450 7.18 10.57 6.50
CA THR A 450 6.51 9.31 6.18
C THR A 450 5.01 9.50 5.98
N LEU A 451 4.35 10.31 6.81
CA LEU A 451 2.93 10.61 6.65
C LEU A 451 2.64 11.35 5.35
N VAL A 452 3.50 12.31 4.95
CA VAL A 452 3.37 12.97 3.65
C VAL A 452 3.55 11.97 2.50
N ALA A 453 4.56 11.10 2.56
CA ALA A 453 4.79 10.07 1.56
C ALA A 453 3.60 9.10 1.45
N LEU A 454 3.08 8.61 2.57
CA LEU A 454 1.89 7.73 2.61
C LEU A 454 0.64 8.45 2.12
N SER A 455 0.44 9.73 2.48
CA SER A 455 -0.70 10.52 1.96
C SER A 455 -0.65 10.64 0.44
N PHE A 456 0.56 10.75 -0.13
CA PHE A 456 0.71 10.73 -1.59
C PHE A 456 0.32 9.38 -2.20
N THR A 457 0.66 8.24 -1.57
CA THR A 457 0.25 6.94 -2.10
C THR A 457 -1.26 6.78 -2.15
N LEU A 458 -2.00 7.39 -1.23
CA LEU A 458 -3.46 7.30 -1.14
C LEU A 458 -4.21 7.94 -2.32
N PHE A 459 -3.54 8.72 -3.17
CA PHE A 459 -4.10 9.16 -4.47
C PHE A 459 -4.16 8.04 -5.50
N PHE A 460 -3.32 7.02 -5.36
CA PHE A 460 -3.20 5.91 -6.33
C PHE A 460 -3.65 4.57 -5.74
N PHE A 461 -4.19 4.60 -4.54
CA PHE A 461 -4.40 3.42 -3.74
C PHE A 461 -5.62 3.61 -2.83
N GLY A 462 -6.58 2.71 -2.94
CA GLY A 462 -7.70 2.61 -2.01
C GLY A 462 -7.38 1.57 -0.95
N GLY A 463 -7.31 1.96 0.31
CA GLY A 463 -6.78 1.08 1.33
C GLY A 463 -7.57 0.98 2.63
N LEU A 464 -8.66 1.74 2.80
CA LEU A 464 -9.53 1.59 3.96
C LEU A 464 -10.55 0.47 3.72
N PRO A 465 -10.67 -0.47 4.65
CA PRO A 465 -9.90 -0.65 5.89
C PRO A 465 -8.71 -1.60 5.74
N ASN A 466 -8.50 -2.22 4.59
CA ASN A 466 -7.65 -3.41 4.43
C ASN A 466 -6.14 -3.13 4.49
N ALA A 467 -5.69 -1.94 4.10
CA ALA A 467 -4.27 -1.58 4.14
C ALA A 467 -3.78 -1.23 5.56
N LEU A 468 -3.86 -2.17 6.47
CA LEU A 468 -3.56 -1.99 7.90
C LEU A 468 -2.17 -1.39 8.15
N HIS A 469 -1.19 -1.75 7.33
CA HIS A 469 0.19 -1.28 7.43
C HIS A 469 0.33 0.23 7.23
N VAL A 470 -0.50 0.83 6.36
CA VAL A 470 -0.48 2.29 6.11
C VAL A 470 -0.79 3.06 7.40
N TYR A 471 -1.62 2.49 8.25
CA TYR A 471 -2.06 3.14 9.48
C TYR A 471 -1.24 2.73 10.71
N LEU A 472 -0.73 1.50 10.76
CA LEU A 472 -0.07 0.95 11.94
C LEU A 472 1.46 1.11 11.92
N PHE A 473 2.12 0.99 10.76
CA PHE A 473 3.57 1.18 10.68
C PHE A 473 4.05 2.58 11.10
N PRO A 474 3.37 3.70 10.74
CA PRO A 474 3.77 5.02 11.20
C PRO A 474 3.82 5.17 12.72
N ILE A 475 3.00 4.42 13.47
CA ILE A 475 3.01 4.45 14.94
C ILE A 475 4.37 3.98 15.49
N LEU A 476 5.04 3.06 14.81
CA LEU A 476 6.37 2.57 15.18
C LEU A 476 7.49 3.59 14.92
N LEU A 477 7.19 4.69 14.22
CA LEU A 477 8.11 5.81 14.02
C LEU A 477 7.94 6.91 15.08
N THR A 478 6.95 6.78 15.98
CA THR A 478 6.68 7.80 17.00
C THR A 478 7.85 7.91 17.98
N ASP A 479 8.23 9.14 18.32
CA ASP A 479 9.12 9.37 19.45
C ASP A 479 8.27 9.45 20.74
N PRO A 480 8.32 8.46 21.63
CA PRO A 480 7.49 8.44 22.83
C PRO A 480 7.84 9.55 23.85
N GLY A 481 8.67 10.51 23.45
CA GLY A 481 8.87 11.76 24.18
C GLY A 481 9.93 11.65 25.27
N ILE A 482 11.11 12.17 24.98
CA ILE A 482 11.92 12.83 26.00
C ILE A 482 11.11 14.06 26.42
N LYS A 483 10.57 14.10 27.66
CA LYS A 483 10.24 15.39 28.28
C LYS A 483 11.51 16.24 28.10
N ARG A 484 11.51 17.19 27.18
CA ARG A 484 12.42 18.33 27.31
C ARG A 484 12.03 18.93 28.66
N SER A 485 12.79 18.58 29.69
CA SER A 485 12.83 19.35 30.92
C SER A 485 12.98 20.79 30.44
N ARG A 486 11.91 21.58 30.57
CA ARG A 486 12.05 23.02 30.59
C ARG A 486 13.00 23.28 31.77
N ARG A 487 14.30 23.34 31.50
CA ARG A 487 15.21 24.07 32.39
C ARG A 487 14.63 25.48 32.40
N HIS A 488 13.81 25.73 33.39
CA HIS A 488 13.66 27.08 33.93
C HIS A 488 15.10 27.50 34.26
N LYS A 489 15.71 28.28 33.38
CA LYS A 489 16.79 29.14 33.78
C LYS A 489 16.11 30.18 34.68
N GLN A 490 16.28 30.00 35.98
CA GLN A 490 16.32 31.09 36.88
C GLN A 490 17.55 31.93 36.65
#